data_eadcc7c44756be06faf03eed9345aaa8
#
_entry.id   eadcc7c44756be06faf03eed9345aaa8
#
_cell.length_a   1.000
_cell.length_b   1.000
_cell.length_c   1.000
_cell.angle_alpha   90.00
_cell.angle_beta   90.00
_cell.angle_gamma   90.00
#
_symmetry.space_group_name_H-M   'P 1'
#
loop_
_entity.id
_entity.type
_entity.pdbx_description
1 polymer ?
#
loop_
_entity_poly.entity_id
_entity_poly.type
_entity_poly.pdbx_seq_one_letter_code
_entity_poly.pdbx_strand_id
1 'polypeptide(L)'
;ATSNPVKPNAPLDFPYQNLTASYIKVCGDKTRGIIYFTEDPNLIDGELSDNYSTFNVDVKIDGKFDTISIQQDWGSKYLYIQYDNIIKIRNADEFMIQLKHYGGTRHYKFNLSGIPC
;
A
#
# COMPACT_ATOMS: atom_id res chain seq x y z
N ALA A 1 -10.49 5.96 9.22
CA ALA A 1 -10.79 4.54 9.42
C ALA A 1 -9.62 3.68 8.92
N THR A 2 -9.36 2.60 9.58
CA THR A 2 -8.20 1.75 9.30
C THR A 2 -8.65 0.30 9.16
N SER A 3 -8.13 -0.41 8.15
CA SER A 3 -8.36 -1.84 7.99
C SER A 3 -7.60 -2.63 9.07
N ASN A 4 -7.99 -3.89 9.28
CA ASN A 4 -7.20 -4.79 10.09
C ASN A 4 -5.82 -5.00 9.46
N PRO A 5 -4.76 -5.20 10.27
CA PRO A 5 -3.45 -5.53 9.73
C PRO A 5 -3.49 -6.83 8.93
N VAL A 6 -2.76 -6.86 7.83
CA VAL A 6 -2.64 -8.05 6.98
C VAL A 6 -1.17 -8.43 6.80
N LYS A 7 -0.93 -9.73 6.69
CA LYS A 7 0.39 -10.26 6.37
C LYS A 7 0.55 -10.35 4.85
N PRO A 8 1.80 -10.32 4.35
CA PRO A 8 2.02 -10.62 2.93
C PRO A 8 1.62 -12.07 2.61
N ASN A 9 1.43 -12.36 1.33
CA ASN A 9 1.05 -13.69 0.84
C ASN A 9 2.11 -14.77 1.15
N ALA A 10 3.35 -14.35 1.40
CA ALA A 10 4.42 -15.23 1.84
C ALA A 10 5.32 -14.48 2.83
N PRO A 11 5.94 -15.14 3.82
CA PRO A 11 6.79 -14.46 4.77
C PRO A 11 8.03 -13.86 4.09
N LEU A 12 8.49 -12.73 4.61
CA LEU A 12 9.76 -12.13 4.25
C LEU A 12 10.86 -12.71 5.14
N ASP A 13 12.11 -12.60 4.66
CA ASP A 13 13.26 -13.05 5.43
C ASP A 13 13.54 -12.13 6.62
N PHE A 14 14.23 -12.65 7.62
CA PHE A 14 14.70 -11.85 8.76
C PHE A 14 15.43 -10.58 8.27
N PRO A 15 15.18 -9.40 8.86
CA PRO A 15 14.35 -9.15 10.06
C PRO A 15 12.89 -8.81 9.78
N TYR A 16 12.39 -9.00 8.55
CA TYR A 16 11.07 -8.52 8.11
C TYR A 16 9.97 -9.60 8.17
N GLN A 17 10.23 -10.77 8.78
CA GLN A 17 9.28 -11.87 8.79
C GLN A 17 7.96 -11.56 9.51
N ASN A 18 7.91 -10.52 10.35
CA ASN A 18 6.71 -10.09 11.08
C ASN A 18 6.08 -8.82 10.53
N LEU A 19 6.52 -8.37 9.36
CA LEU A 19 5.97 -7.17 8.74
C LEU A 19 4.50 -7.35 8.41
N THR A 20 3.68 -6.40 8.85
CA THR A 20 2.25 -6.34 8.50
C THR A 20 1.91 -4.96 7.95
N ALA A 21 0.82 -4.89 7.19
CA ALA A 21 0.34 -3.67 6.58
C ALA A 21 -1.13 -3.44 6.91
N SER A 22 -1.52 -2.18 7.03
CA SER A 22 -2.91 -1.76 7.19
C SER A 22 -3.22 -0.67 6.17
N TYR A 23 -4.46 -0.63 5.71
CA TYR A 23 -4.95 0.44 4.84
C TYR A 23 -5.65 1.48 5.70
N ILE A 24 -5.23 2.75 5.56
CA ILE A 24 -5.81 3.88 6.28
C ILE A 24 -6.58 4.73 5.29
N LYS A 25 -7.88 4.89 5.53
CA LYS A 25 -8.77 5.73 4.73
C LYS A 25 -8.98 7.05 5.47
N VAL A 26 -8.45 8.13 4.91
CA VAL A 26 -8.60 9.48 5.46
C VAL A 26 -9.71 10.18 4.69
N CYS A 27 -10.81 10.48 5.36
CA CYS A 27 -12.01 11.05 4.76
C CYS A 27 -12.07 12.55 5.01
N GLY A 28 -12.69 13.28 4.08
CA GLY A 28 -12.81 14.72 4.12
C GLY A 28 -13.07 15.26 2.72
N ASP A 29 -12.74 16.52 2.48
CA ASP A 29 -12.90 17.15 1.15
C ASP A 29 -12.09 16.39 0.09
N LYS A 30 -10.95 15.85 0.49
CA LYS A 30 -10.13 14.99 -0.36
C LYS A 30 -9.86 13.67 0.37
N THR A 31 -10.54 12.62 -0.05
CA THR A 31 -10.28 11.28 0.46
C THR A 31 -8.86 10.85 0.09
N ARG A 32 -8.13 10.32 1.06
CA ARG A 32 -6.77 9.82 0.87
C ARG A 32 -6.68 8.37 1.27
N GLY A 33 -5.78 7.63 0.61
CA GLY A 33 -5.43 6.26 0.96
C GLY A 33 -3.97 6.19 1.33
N ILE A 34 -3.70 5.58 2.49
CA ILE A 34 -2.36 5.40 3.01
C ILE A 34 -2.20 3.94 3.41
N ILE A 35 -1.07 3.34 3.03
CA ILE A 35 -0.73 2.00 3.51
C ILE A 35 0.33 2.16 4.59
N TYR A 36 0.03 1.66 5.78
CA TYR A 36 0.91 1.73 6.93
C TYR A 36 1.53 0.38 7.22
N PHE A 37 2.85 0.35 7.34
CA PHE A 37 3.60 -0.84 7.73
C PHE A 37 4.09 -0.74 9.18
N THR A 38 4.30 -1.88 9.81
CA THR A 38 4.85 -1.93 11.18
C THR A 38 6.30 -1.45 11.25
N GLU A 39 7.00 -1.47 10.11
CA GLU A 39 8.34 -0.92 9.95
C GLU A 39 8.56 -0.54 8.48
N ASP A 40 9.68 0.11 8.15
CA ASP A 40 10.01 0.45 6.76
C ASP A 40 9.94 -0.81 5.90
N PRO A 41 9.09 -0.86 4.87
CA PRO A 41 8.92 -2.05 4.05
C PRO A 41 10.11 -2.38 3.15
N ASN A 42 11.09 -1.49 3.07
CA ASN A 42 12.32 -1.66 2.28
C ASN A 42 12.02 -2.03 0.82
N LEU A 43 11.30 -1.14 0.14
CA LEU A 43 10.90 -1.34 -1.25
C LEU A 43 12.04 -1.02 -2.22
N ILE A 44 12.06 -1.72 -3.35
CA ILE A 44 13.02 -1.52 -4.43
C ILE A 44 12.33 -1.05 -5.71
N ASP A 45 13.13 -0.64 -6.71
CA ASP A 45 12.66 -0.21 -8.04
C ASP A 45 11.82 1.06 -8.03
N GLY A 46 12.04 1.93 -7.05
CA GLY A 46 11.42 3.24 -7.00
C GLY A 46 12.19 4.28 -7.81
N GLU A 47 11.46 5.28 -8.27
CA GLU A 47 12.05 6.47 -8.87
C GLU A 47 12.38 7.47 -7.78
N LEU A 48 13.67 7.78 -7.62
CA LEU A 48 14.16 8.63 -6.55
C LEU A 48 13.93 10.12 -6.84
N SER A 49 13.50 10.84 -5.82
CA SER A 49 13.42 12.30 -5.78
C SER A 49 14.19 12.81 -4.56
N ASP A 50 14.14 14.12 -4.25
CA ASP A 50 15.00 14.70 -3.20
C ASP A 50 14.77 14.08 -1.82
N ASN A 51 13.52 13.81 -1.43
CA ASN A 51 13.19 13.32 -0.09
C ASN A 51 12.28 12.10 -0.10
N TYR A 52 11.91 11.61 -1.28
CA TYR A 52 10.94 10.52 -1.41
C TYR A 52 11.22 9.68 -2.64
N SER A 53 10.56 8.52 -2.70
CA SER A 53 10.57 7.65 -3.86
C SER A 53 9.15 7.46 -4.37
N THR A 54 9.00 7.32 -5.68
CA THR A 54 7.71 7.02 -6.33
C THR A 54 7.79 5.62 -6.95
N PHE A 55 6.74 4.83 -6.73
CA PHE A 55 6.66 3.47 -7.26
C PHE A 55 5.40 3.34 -8.09
N ASN A 56 5.54 2.76 -9.29
CA ASN A 56 4.39 2.29 -10.06
C ASN A 56 4.20 0.81 -9.75
N VAL A 57 3.05 0.46 -9.22
CA VAL A 57 2.79 -0.88 -8.70
C VAL A 57 1.54 -1.49 -9.30
N ASP A 58 1.56 -2.80 -9.47
CA ASP A 58 0.40 -3.54 -9.93
C ASP A 58 -0.56 -3.76 -8.77
N VAL A 59 -1.84 -3.59 -9.06
CA VAL A 59 -2.90 -3.77 -8.08
C VAL A 59 -4.03 -4.60 -8.66
N LYS A 60 -4.89 -5.10 -7.77
CA LYS A 60 -6.13 -5.77 -8.14
C LYS A 60 -7.23 -5.14 -7.31
N ILE A 61 -8.18 -4.51 -7.98
CA ILE A 61 -9.29 -3.78 -7.35
C ILE A 61 -10.57 -4.50 -7.68
N ASP A 62 -11.22 -5.10 -6.66
CA ASP A 62 -12.42 -5.93 -6.84
C ASP A 62 -12.24 -6.98 -7.95
N GLY A 63 -11.07 -7.60 -8.00
CA GLY A 63 -10.75 -8.64 -8.96
C GLY A 63 -10.25 -8.14 -10.32
N LYS A 64 -10.12 -6.83 -10.52
CA LYS A 64 -9.65 -6.26 -11.79
C LYS A 64 -8.24 -5.72 -11.66
N PHE A 65 -7.35 -6.08 -12.58
CA PHE A 65 -5.98 -5.60 -12.61
C PHE A 65 -5.90 -4.14 -13.02
N ASP A 66 -5.02 -3.40 -12.39
CA ASP A 66 -4.71 -2.01 -12.71
C ASP A 66 -3.30 -1.69 -12.22
N THR A 67 -2.83 -0.50 -12.53
CA THR A 67 -1.54 0.02 -12.05
C THR A 67 -1.78 1.36 -11.37
N ILE A 68 -1.17 1.58 -10.21
CA ILE A 68 -1.24 2.85 -9.49
C ILE A 68 0.15 3.34 -9.13
N SER A 69 0.23 4.63 -8.81
CA SER A 69 1.46 5.25 -8.29
C SER A 69 1.33 5.47 -6.80
N ILE A 70 2.37 5.10 -6.07
CA ILE A 70 2.49 5.35 -4.64
C ILE A 70 3.78 6.10 -4.36
N GLN A 71 3.81 6.82 -3.25
CA GLN A 71 4.94 7.62 -2.82
C GLN A 71 5.32 7.24 -1.40
N GLN A 72 6.63 7.12 -1.17
CA GLN A 72 7.20 6.87 0.16
C GLN A 72 8.26 7.92 0.45
N ASP A 73 8.13 8.63 1.56
CA ASP A 73 9.23 9.43 2.08
C ASP A 73 10.34 8.47 2.54
N TRP A 74 11.59 8.83 2.33
CA TRP A 74 12.70 7.93 2.62
C TRP A 74 12.67 7.43 4.07
N GLY A 75 12.70 6.11 4.23
CA GLY A 75 12.67 5.45 5.54
C GLY A 75 11.31 5.40 6.22
N SER A 76 10.26 5.91 5.59
CA SER A 76 8.92 5.98 6.17
C SER A 76 8.23 4.61 6.19
N LYS A 77 7.38 4.42 7.21
CA LYS A 77 6.46 3.27 7.31
C LYS A 77 5.19 3.46 6.50
N TYR A 78 4.98 4.64 5.90
CA TYR A 78 3.75 5.01 5.21
C TYR A 78 3.98 5.07 3.71
N LEU A 79 3.05 4.49 2.95
CA LEU A 79 2.97 4.64 1.51
C LEU A 79 1.73 5.46 1.18
N TYR A 80 1.89 6.55 0.46
CA TYR A 80 0.80 7.44 0.08
C TYR A 80 0.36 7.10 -1.34
N ILE A 81 -0.93 6.78 -1.50
CA ILE A 81 -1.51 6.56 -2.83
C ILE A 81 -1.74 7.93 -3.46
N GLN A 82 -1.25 8.13 -4.70
CA GLN A 82 -1.42 9.38 -5.41
C GLN A 82 -2.92 9.69 -5.58
N TYR A 83 -3.28 10.96 -5.42
CA TYR A 83 -4.69 11.39 -5.39
C TYR A 83 -5.48 10.90 -6.61
N ASP A 84 -4.89 11.00 -7.80
CA ASP A 84 -5.57 10.59 -9.05
C ASP A 84 -5.94 9.10 -9.05
N ASN A 85 -5.25 8.28 -8.27
CA ASN A 85 -5.48 6.85 -8.19
C ASN A 85 -6.48 6.47 -7.09
N ILE A 86 -6.75 7.36 -6.14
CA ILE A 86 -7.71 7.13 -5.06
C ILE A 86 -9.12 6.90 -5.60
N ILE A 87 -9.48 7.58 -6.67
CA ILE A 87 -10.79 7.43 -7.31
C ILE A 87 -11.05 5.97 -7.70
N LYS A 88 -10.00 5.25 -8.10
CA LYS A 88 -10.09 3.84 -8.47
C LYS A 88 -10.39 2.92 -7.29
N ILE A 89 -9.99 3.31 -6.09
CA ILE A 89 -9.97 2.44 -4.91
C ILE A 89 -11.08 2.80 -3.91
N ARG A 90 -11.51 4.06 -3.86
CA ARG A 90 -12.35 4.58 -2.75
C ARG A 90 -13.67 3.84 -2.52
N ASN A 91 -14.22 3.20 -3.53
CA ASN A 91 -15.47 2.44 -3.44
C ASN A 91 -15.24 0.93 -3.55
N ALA A 92 -13.99 0.48 -3.52
CA ALA A 92 -13.66 -0.93 -3.63
C ALA A 92 -13.96 -1.66 -2.32
N ASP A 93 -14.40 -2.92 -2.43
CA ASP A 93 -14.54 -3.82 -1.28
C ASP A 93 -13.22 -4.54 -0.99
N GLU A 94 -12.45 -4.84 -2.03
CA GLU A 94 -11.20 -5.58 -1.91
C GLU A 94 -10.11 -4.90 -2.74
N PHE A 95 -8.96 -4.70 -2.11
CA PHE A 95 -7.82 -4.07 -2.74
C PHE A 95 -6.56 -4.89 -2.46
N MET A 96 -5.92 -5.39 -3.51
CA MET A 96 -4.65 -6.09 -3.41
C MET A 96 -3.57 -5.27 -4.08
N ILE A 97 -2.42 -5.15 -3.42
CA ILE A 97 -1.26 -4.44 -3.95
C ILE A 97 -0.05 -5.38 -3.99
N GLN A 98 0.68 -5.32 -5.10
CA GLN A 98 1.94 -6.03 -5.26
C GLN A 98 3.08 -5.07 -4.97
N LEU A 99 3.93 -5.42 -4.02
CA LEU A 99 5.09 -4.62 -3.64
C LEU A 99 6.37 -5.42 -3.83
N LYS A 100 7.39 -4.74 -4.31
CA LYS A 100 8.73 -5.31 -4.48
C LYS A 100 9.61 -4.88 -3.31
N HIS A 101 9.74 -5.75 -2.33
CA HIS A 101 10.67 -5.57 -1.22
C HIS A 101 12.08 -6.00 -1.62
N TYR A 102 13.07 -5.55 -0.87
CA TYR A 102 14.44 -6.03 -1.06
C TYR A 102 14.53 -7.56 -0.98
N GLY A 103 13.75 -8.17 -0.08
CA GLY A 103 13.70 -9.62 0.10
C GLY A 103 12.79 -10.38 -0.87
N GLY A 104 12.15 -9.71 -1.81
CA GLY A 104 11.28 -10.35 -2.82
C GLY A 104 9.92 -9.66 -2.99
N THR A 105 9.20 -10.07 -4.03
CA THR A 105 7.88 -9.53 -4.34
C THR A 105 6.82 -10.18 -3.46
N ARG A 106 5.92 -9.37 -2.91
CA ARG A 106 4.83 -9.83 -2.04
C ARG A 106 3.53 -9.12 -2.38
N HIS A 107 2.41 -9.79 -2.11
CA HIS A 107 1.06 -9.24 -2.26
C HIS A 107 0.44 -8.99 -0.90
N TYR A 108 -0.28 -7.87 -0.77
CA TYR A 108 -1.05 -7.52 0.43
C TYR A 108 -2.49 -7.31 0.01
N LYS A 109 -3.40 -8.04 0.65
CA LYS A 109 -4.81 -8.02 0.33
C LYS A 109 -5.59 -7.39 1.47
N PHE A 110 -6.23 -6.25 1.18
CA PHE A 110 -6.99 -5.50 2.16
C PHE A 110 -8.49 -5.68 1.88
N ASN A 111 -9.23 -5.97 2.95
CA ASN A 111 -10.69 -5.91 2.92
C ASN A 111 -11.11 -4.50 3.33
N LEU A 112 -11.64 -3.73 2.37
CA LEU A 112 -12.08 -2.36 2.59
C LEU A 112 -13.59 -2.28 2.82
N SER A 113 -14.29 -3.40 2.71
CA SER A 113 -15.72 -3.48 2.97
C SER A 113 -16.03 -3.10 4.42
N GLY A 114 -16.98 -2.18 4.61
CA GLY A 114 -17.36 -1.74 5.93
C GLY A 114 -16.43 -0.73 6.60
N ILE A 115 -15.37 -0.27 5.92
CA ILE A 115 -14.56 0.83 6.43
C ILE A 115 -15.31 2.13 6.17
N PRO A 116 -15.76 2.84 7.20
CA PRO A 116 -16.58 4.03 7.01
C PRO A 116 -15.80 5.24 6.49
N CYS A 117 -16.53 6.10 5.82
CA CYS A 117 -16.08 7.42 5.44
C CYS A 117 -17.19 8.41 5.63
#